data_e1bbcfa49df5a008de6573148b3240ef
#
_entry.id   e1bbcfa49df5a008de6573148b3240ef
#
_cell.length_a   1.000
_cell.length_b   1.000
_cell.length_c   1.000
_cell.angle_alpha   90.00
_cell.angle_beta   90.00
_cell.angle_gamma   90.00
#
_symmetry.space_group_name_H-M   'P 1'
#
loop_
_entity.id
_entity.type
_entity.pdbx_description
1 polymer ?
#
loop_
_entity_poly.entity_id
_entity_poly.type
_entity_poly.pdbx_seq_one_letter_code
_entity_poly.pdbx_strand_id
1 'polypeptide(L)'
;MVVLPERFAVSPGHGRFYPVSPSRFNDERPYVEPGDLLGEVRNGAASIPVRSPFRGWVMAHLAWEGELVTPGQILLSLRPF
;
A
#
# COMPACT_ATOMS: atom_id res chain seq x y z
N MET A 1 -21.30 -16.03 9.71
CA MET A 1 -20.82 -15.15 8.64
C MET A 1 -19.31 -15.10 8.67
N VAL A 2 -18.67 -15.36 7.58
CA VAL A 2 -17.22 -15.25 7.49
C VAL A 2 -16.87 -13.82 7.08
N VAL A 3 -16.13 -13.13 7.90
CA VAL A 3 -15.60 -11.80 7.59
C VAL A 3 -14.13 -11.98 7.21
N LEU A 4 -13.79 -11.67 5.97
CA LEU A 4 -12.39 -11.68 5.55
C LEU A 4 -11.69 -10.48 6.17
N PRO A 5 -10.63 -10.70 6.97
CA PRO A 5 -9.95 -9.60 7.62
C PRO A 5 -9.22 -8.75 6.57
N GLU A 6 -9.21 -7.45 6.79
CA GLU A 6 -8.34 -6.57 6.06
C GLU A 6 -6.91 -6.77 6.53
N ARG A 7 -5.98 -6.56 5.60
CA ARG A 7 -4.56 -6.57 5.89
C ARG A 7 -3.98 -5.21 5.56
N PHE A 8 -2.89 -4.88 6.23
CA PHE A 8 -2.31 -3.56 6.09
C PHE A 8 -0.94 -3.66 5.44
N ALA A 9 -0.69 -2.75 4.49
CA ALA A 9 0.66 -2.47 4.03
C ALA A 9 1.25 -1.43 4.97
N VAL A 10 2.46 -1.70 5.45
CA VAL A 10 3.14 -0.85 6.41
C VAL A 10 4.42 -0.26 5.82
N SER A 11 4.87 0.85 6.39
CA SER A 11 6.10 1.50 5.93
C SER A 11 7.32 0.65 6.27
N PRO A 12 8.22 0.43 5.30
CA PRO A 12 9.47 -0.28 5.54
C PRO A 12 10.56 0.59 6.16
N GLY A 13 10.36 1.90 6.27
CA GLY A 13 11.39 2.79 6.76
C GLY A 13 10.87 4.17 7.10
N HIS A 14 11.80 5.05 7.49
CA HIS A 14 11.52 6.47 7.71
C HIS A 14 11.56 7.23 6.38
N GLY A 15 10.67 8.17 6.22
CA GLY A 15 10.70 9.06 5.07
C GLY A 15 9.31 9.59 4.73
N ARG A 16 9.17 10.12 3.50
CA ARG A 16 7.89 10.59 2.99
C ARG A 16 7.28 9.53 2.08
N PHE A 17 6.00 9.29 2.28
CA PHE A 17 5.28 8.30 1.49
C PHE A 17 4.69 8.92 0.24
N TYR A 18 4.88 8.23 -0.90
CA TYR A 18 4.30 8.61 -2.19
C TYR A 18 3.54 7.40 -2.75
N PRO A 19 2.21 7.41 -2.68
CA PRO A 19 1.41 6.32 -3.20
C PRO A 19 1.45 6.25 -4.72
N VAL A 20 1.31 5.04 -5.24
CA VAL A 20 1.16 4.77 -6.67
C VAL A 20 -0.27 4.27 -6.88
N SER A 21 -0.95 4.87 -7.85
CA SER A 21 -2.31 4.44 -8.18
C SER A 21 -2.31 3.06 -8.79
N PRO A 22 -3.22 2.16 -8.36
CA PRO A 22 -3.34 0.85 -8.98
C PRO A 22 -3.67 0.96 -10.46
N SER A 23 -3.08 0.08 -11.27
CA SER A 23 -3.35 0.00 -12.71
C SER A 23 -4.30 -1.14 -13.05
N ARG A 24 -4.65 -1.97 -12.09
CA ARG A 24 -5.55 -3.12 -12.28
C ARG A 24 -6.91 -2.83 -11.69
N PHE A 25 -7.96 -3.17 -12.44
CA PHE A 25 -9.33 -2.95 -12.00
C PHE A 25 -10.16 -4.19 -12.34
N ASN A 26 -11.03 -4.58 -11.42
CA ASN A 26 -12.03 -5.60 -11.64
C ASN A 26 -13.37 -5.01 -11.19
N ASP A 27 -14.33 -4.92 -12.12
CA ASP A 27 -15.63 -4.24 -11.89
C ASP A 27 -15.43 -2.84 -11.31
N GLU A 28 -14.52 -2.08 -11.91
CA GLU A 28 -14.19 -0.72 -11.49
C GLU A 28 -13.56 -0.61 -10.09
N ARG A 29 -13.24 -1.75 -9.47
CA ARG A 29 -12.54 -1.78 -8.18
C ARG A 29 -11.05 -1.93 -8.39
N PRO A 30 -10.24 -1.08 -7.77
CA PRO A 30 -8.79 -1.23 -7.86
C PRO A 30 -8.31 -2.43 -7.03
N TYR A 31 -7.40 -3.20 -7.62
CA TYR A 31 -6.77 -4.32 -6.93
C TYR A 31 -5.29 -4.41 -7.31
N VAL A 32 -4.56 -5.22 -6.56
CA VAL A 32 -3.14 -5.45 -6.80
C VAL A 32 -2.83 -6.94 -6.79
N GLU A 33 -1.81 -7.31 -7.55
CA GLU A 33 -1.24 -8.65 -7.56
C GLU A 33 0.03 -8.67 -6.70
N PRO A 34 0.50 -9.87 -6.28
CA PRO A 34 1.78 -9.95 -5.56
C PRO A 34 2.90 -9.26 -6.33
N GLY A 35 3.67 -8.44 -5.64
CA GLY A 35 4.77 -7.69 -6.22
C GLY A 35 4.39 -6.34 -6.84
N ASP A 36 3.12 -6.05 -6.98
CA ASP A 36 2.69 -4.75 -7.51
C ASP A 36 3.13 -3.64 -6.56
N LEU A 37 3.53 -2.53 -7.15
CA LEU A 37 3.98 -1.36 -6.41
C LEU A 37 2.79 -0.62 -5.81
N LEU A 38 2.81 -0.42 -4.50
CA LEU A 38 1.78 0.33 -3.77
C LEU A 38 2.21 1.78 -3.54
N GLY A 39 3.50 2.03 -3.60
CA GLY A 39 4.07 3.34 -3.37
C GLY A 39 5.55 3.23 -3.07
N GLU A 40 6.12 4.33 -2.64
CA GLU A 40 7.51 4.36 -2.19
C GLU A 40 7.68 5.28 -0.99
N VAL A 41 8.66 4.97 -0.16
CA VAL A 41 9.06 5.83 0.96
C VAL A 41 10.41 6.42 0.61
N ARG A 42 10.46 7.75 0.52
CA ARG A 42 11.68 8.50 0.15
C ARG A 42 12.32 9.11 1.37
N ASN A 43 13.63 8.90 1.47
CA ASN A 43 14.45 9.48 2.52
C ASN A 43 15.73 10.01 1.89
N GLY A 44 15.81 11.31 1.70
CA GLY A 44 16.91 11.92 0.96
C GLY A 44 16.97 11.37 -0.47
N ALA A 45 18.13 10.84 -0.87
CA ALA A 45 18.32 10.24 -2.18
C ALA A 45 17.84 8.78 -2.25
N ALA A 46 17.50 8.17 -1.11
CA ALA A 46 17.06 6.79 -1.06
C ALA A 46 15.55 6.69 -1.30
N SER A 47 15.15 5.65 -1.99
CA SER A 47 13.72 5.33 -2.22
C SER A 47 13.51 3.85 -1.96
N ILE A 48 12.57 3.54 -1.08
CA ILE A 48 12.24 2.17 -0.71
C ILE A 48 10.87 1.84 -1.28
N PRO A 49 10.77 0.86 -2.20
CA PRO A 49 9.49 0.48 -2.75
C PRO A 49 8.63 -0.25 -1.71
N VAL A 50 7.33 0.04 -1.74
CA VAL A 50 6.32 -0.67 -0.96
C VAL A 50 5.54 -1.53 -1.93
N ARG A 51 5.67 -2.85 -1.83
CA ARG A 51 5.04 -3.80 -2.75
C ARG A 51 4.02 -4.65 -2.03
N SER A 52 2.99 -5.06 -2.76
CA SER A 52 1.98 -5.95 -2.19
C SER A 52 2.52 -7.38 -2.11
N PRO A 53 2.37 -8.05 -0.95
CA PRO A 53 2.78 -9.44 -0.80
C PRO A 53 1.72 -10.43 -1.30
N PHE A 54 0.52 -9.96 -1.63
CA PHE A 54 -0.59 -10.84 -2.03
C PHE A 54 -1.53 -10.11 -2.99
N ARG A 55 -2.45 -10.87 -3.60
CA ARG A 55 -3.53 -10.31 -4.41
C ARG A 55 -4.62 -9.78 -3.48
N GLY A 56 -5.02 -8.54 -3.68
CA GLY A 56 -6.04 -7.93 -2.84
C GLY A 56 -6.68 -6.68 -3.42
N TRP A 57 -7.88 -6.39 -2.93
CA TRP A 57 -8.55 -5.13 -3.21
C TRP A 57 -7.89 -4.00 -2.44
N VAL A 58 -7.70 -2.85 -3.08
CA VAL A 58 -7.24 -1.64 -2.37
C VAL A 58 -8.47 -1.01 -1.72
N MET A 59 -8.51 -1.03 -0.39
CA MET A 59 -9.67 -0.57 0.36
C MET A 59 -9.58 0.89 0.78
N ALA A 60 -8.45 1.28 1.33
CA ALA A 60 -8.27 2.65 1.80
C ALA A 60 -6.79 3.03 1.84
N HIS A 61 -6.51 4.30 1.58
CA HIS A 61 -5.22 4.90 1.85
C HIS A 61 -5.29 5.53 3.25
N LEU A 62 -4.38 5.14 4.13
CA LEU A 62 -4.33 5.59 5.53
C LEU A 62 -3.17 6.55 5.77
N ALA A 63 -2.29 6.70 4.78
CA ALA A 63 -1.28 7.75 4.73
C ALA A 63 -1.45 8.48 3.39
N TRP A 64 -1.29 9.78 3.42
CA TRP A 64 -1.42 10.59 2.21
C TRP A 64 -0.08 10.90 1.56
N GLU A 65 -0.14 11.41 0.35
CA GLU A 65 1.05 11.76 -0.42
C GLU A 65 1.89 12.79 0.31
N GLY A 66 3.18 12.47 0.44
CA GLY A 66 4.14 13.36 1.11
C GLY A 66 4.14 13.29 2.63
N GLU A 67 3.28 12.46 3.23
CA GLU A 67 3.26 12.30 4.69
C GLU A 67 4.57 11.72 5.20
N LEU A 68 5.07 12.27 6.31
CA LEU A 68 6.21 11.68 7.02
C LEU A 68 5.75 10.42 7.74
N VAL A 69 6.40 9.31 7.43
CA VAL A 69 6.06 8.01 7.99
C VAL A 69 7.27 7.38 8.70
N THR A 70 6.98 6.49 9.61
CA THR A 70 7.98 5.74 10.38
C THR A 70 7.85 4.25 10.09
N PRO A 71 8.90 3.44 10.36
CA PRO A 71 8.81 1.99 10.15
C PRO A 71 7.62 1.38 10.87
N GLY A 72 6.86 0.54 10.16
CA GLY A 72 5.68 -0.12 10.71
C GLY A 72 4.40 0.70 10.68
N GLN A 73 4.45 1.97 10.32
CA GLN A 73 3.25 2.78 10.19
C GLN A 73 2.37 2.25 9.07
N ILE A 74 1.07 2.16 9.31
CA ILE A 74 0.11 1.66 8.34
C ILE A 74 -0.06 2.68 7.21
N LEU A 75 0.07 2.21 5.97
CA LEU A 75 -0.03 3.05 4.77
C LEU A 75 -1.34 2.84 4.01
N LEU A 76 -1.74 1.57 3.85
CA LEU A 76 -2.96 1.20 3.12
C LEU A 76 -3.64 0.02 3.80
N SER A 77 -4.93 -0.08 3.54
CA SER A 77 -5.73 -1.25 3.87
C SER A 77 -6.02 -2.03 2.59
N LEU A 78 -5.79 -3.34 2.63
CA LEU A 78 -5.99 -4.26 1.52
C LEU A 78 -6.88 -5.40 1.97
N ARG A 79 -7.69 -5.93 1.07
CA ARG A 79 -8.52 -7.11 1.33
C ARG A 79 -8.13 -8.22 0.37
N PRO A 80 -7.56 -9.34 0.85
CA PRO A 80 -7.21 -10.47 0.00
C PRO A 80 -8.43 -11.08 -0.71
N PHE A 81 -8.20 -11.58 -1.91
CA PHE A 81 -9.25 -12.34 -2.63
C PHE A 81 -8.67 -13.38 -3.58
#